data_ae080ee74dce289c2972a71b2d591655
#
_entry.id   ae080ee74dce289c2972a71b2d591655
#
_cell.length_a   1.000
_cell.length_b   1.000
_cell.length_c   1.000
_cell.angle_alpha   90.00
_cell.angle_beta   90.00
_cell.angle_gamma   90.00
#
_symmetry.space_group_name_H-M   'P 1'
#
loop_
_entity.id
_entity.type
_entity.pdbx_description
1 polymer ?
#
loop_
_entity_poly.entity_id
_entity_poly.type
_entity_poly.pdbx_seq_one_letter_code
_entity_poly.pdbx_strand_id
1 'polypeptide(L)'
;ASPNWNYFTTTYSTTTNPPVTVLKNRNGEKIVELASGDISEIEKNGWQKPIEFSVKARDNKTDLFGIMYVPSYYNESDKYPVLNYIYPGPQSGSVGNYSFSVARRDYQALAELGFVVVSVDAMGTPGRSKSFHDAYYGNMGDNGLPDNITAIEQLSKTYKAMDISKVGIWGHSGGGFASTAALLRYPDFYDVAVSS
;
A
#
# COMPACT_ATOMS: atom_id res chain seq x y z
N ALA A 1 16.99 -11.85 22.10
CA ALA A 1 18.39 -11.61 22.48
C ALA A 1 18.89 -12.72 23.41
N SER A 2 20.20 -12.95 23.45
CA SER A 2 20.80 -13.87 24.40
C SER A 2 20.74 -13.31 25.84
N PRO A 3 20.80 -14.16 26.89
CA PRO A 3 20.70 -13.70 28.29
C PRO A 3 21.75 -12.65 28.67
N ASN A 4 22.93 -12.70 28.08
CA ASN A 4 24.03 -11.76 28.34
C ASN A 4 24.08 -10.59 27.34
N TRP A 5 23.06 -10.44 26.47
CA TRP A 5 22.93 -9.39 25.47
C TRP A 5 24.09 -9.30 24.46
N ASN A 6 24.88 -10.35 24.33
CA ASN A 6 25.98 -10.36 23.35
C ASN A 6 25.49 -10.67 21.93
N TYR A 7 24.33 -11.32 21.81
CA TYR A 7 23.75 -11.73 20.55
C TYR A 7 22.25 -11.46 20.50
N PHE A 8 21.75 -11.17 19.31
CA PHE A 8 20.32 -11.08 19.04
C PHE A 8 19.99 -11.52 17.62
N THR A 9 18.79 -12.00 17.44
CA THR A 9 18.24 -12.26 16.10
C THR A 9 17.40 -11.09 15.64
N THR A 10 17.42 -10.82 14.34
CA THR A 10 16.50 -9.90 13.69
C THR A 10 15.98 -10.52 12.41
N THR A 11 14.69 -10.30 12.15
CA THR A 11 14.05 -10.69 10.89
C THR A 11 13.65 -9.41 10.16
N TYR A 12 13.94 -9.34 8.88
CA TYR A 12 13.58 -8.22 8.02
C TYR A 12 13.08 -8.72 6.67
N SER A 13 12.24 -7.94 6.05
CA SER A 13 11.72 -8.16 4.70
C SER A 13 11.36 -6.82 4.05
N THR A 14 11.08 -6.84 2.77
CA THR A 14 10.43 -5.73 2.05
C THR A 14 9.12 -6.22 1.44
N THR A 15 8.40 -5.40 0.74
CA THR A 15 7.18 -5.83 0.04
C THR A 15 7.47 -6.88 -1.04
N THR A 16 8.69 -6.88 -1.59
CA THR A 16 9.11 -7.71 -2.72
C THR A 16 10.10 -8.81 -2.36
N ASN A 17 10.72 -8.73 -1.17
CA ASN A 17 11.70 -9.70 -0.72
C ASN A 17 11.20 -10.45 0.52
N PRO A 18 11.25 -11.80 0.50
CA PRO A 18 10.79 -12.61 1.62
C PRO A 18 11.61 -12.37 2.89
N PRO A 19 11.09 -12.79 4.06
CA PRO A 19 11.79 -12.61 5.32
C PRO A 19 13.14 -13.30 5.36
N VAL A 20 14.15 -12.59 5.89
CA VAL A 20 15.46 -13.13 6.20
C VAL A 20 15.72 -12.95 7.69
N THR A 21 16.07 -14.01 8.38
CA THR A 21 16.45 -14.01 9.80
C THR A 21 17.94 -14.17 9.95
N VAL A 22 18.56 -13.24 10.66
CA VAL A 22 20.01 -13.24 10.91
C VAL A 22 20.33 -13.18 12.39
N LEU A 23 21.46 -13.81 12.78
CA LEU A 23 22.08 -13.62 14.08
C LEU A 23 23.06 -12.45 13.96
N LYS A 24 22.97 -11.53 14.92
CA LYS A 24 23.88 -10.38 15.06
C LYS A 24 24.57 -10.39 16.40
N ASN A 25 25.76 -9.82 16.46
CA ASN A 25 26.43 -9.51 17.73
C ASN A 25 25.86 -8.20 18.33
N ARG A 26 26.29 -7.87 19.54
CA ARG A 26 25.87 -6.67 20.27
C ARG A 26 26.13 -5.35 19.53
N ASN A 27 27.08 -5.34 18.59
CA ASN A 27 27.42 -4.16 17.80
C ASN A 27 26.54 -4.05 16.52
N GLY A 28 25.66 -5.03 16.27
CA GLY A 28 24.79 -5.05 15.09
C GLY A 28 25.41 -5.74 13.86
N GLU A 29 26.62 -6.29 13.98
CA GLU A 29 27.29 -6.99 12.88
C GLU A 29 26.64 -8.37 12.64
N LYS A 30 26.34 -8.70 11.38
CA LYS A 30 25.79 -10.00 10.99
C LYS A 30 26.86 -11.08 11.19
N ILE A 31 26.50 -12.10 11.95
CA ILE A 31 27.36 -13.30 12.18
C ILE A 31 26.99 -14.37 11.18
N VAL A 32 25.71 -14.71 11.08
CA VAL A 32 25.22 -15.78 10.19
C VAL A 32 23.74 -15.52 9.84
N GLU A 33 23.35 -15.98 8.67
CA GLU A 33 21.96 -16.10 8.26
C GLU A 33 21.40 -17.42 8.82
N LEU A 34 20.29 -17.33 9.52
CA LEU A 34 19.65 -18.48 10.16
C LEU A 34 18.55 -19.09 9.28
N ALA A 35 17.82 -18.22 8.58
CA ALA A 35 16.75 -18.65 7.69
C ALA A 35 16.44 -17.57 6.67
N SER A 36 16.01 -17.98 5.48
CA SER A 36 15.42 -17.11 4.46
C SER A 36 14.16 -17.74 3.89
N GLY A 37 13.17 -16.92 3.56
CA GLY A 37 11.96 -17.37 2.88
C GLY A 37 12.26 -17.76 1.44
N ASP A 38 11.73 -18.90 1.00
CA ASP A 38 11.76 -19.33 -0.39
C ASP A 38 10.39 -19.03 -1.04
N ILE A 39 10.40 -18.32 -2.15
CA ILE A 39 9.20 -17.93 -2.90
C ILE A 39 9.16 -18.54 -4.30
N SER A 40 10.10 -19.44 -4.61
CA SER A 40 10.25 -20.03 -5.95
C SER A 40 8.97 -20.72 -6.45
N GLU A 41 8.24 -21.39 -5.55
CA GLU A 41 7.00 -22.08 -5.91
C GLU A 41 5.85 -21.09 -6.21
N ILE A 42 5.73 -20.02 -5.46
CA ILE A 42 4.68 -19.02 -5.74
C ILE A 42 4.98 -18.22 -7.01
N GLU A 43 6.26 -17.91 -7.28
CA GLU A 43 6.68 -17.26 -8.53
C GLU A 43 6.40 -18.16 -9.75
N LYS A 44 6.66 -19.47 -9.69
CA LYS A 44 6.29 -20.44 -10.74
C LYS A 44 4.78 -20.49 -10.99
N ASN A 45 3.98 -20.27 -9.97
CA ASN A 45 2.53 -20.24 -10.06
C ASN A 45 1.95 -18.85 -10.42
N GLY A 46 2.80 -17.93 -10.91
CA GLY A 46 2.37 -16.64 -11.45
C GLY A 46 2.22 -15.52 -10.43
N TRP A 47 2.73 -15.70 -9.19
CA TRP A 47 2.72 -14.61 -8.22
C TRP A 47 3.51 -13.40 -8.75
N GLN A 48 2.88 -12.22 -8.64
CA GLN A 48 3.47 -10.96 -9.06
C GLN A 48 3.93 -10.14 -7.85
N LYS A 49 5.12 -9.57 -7.96
CA LYS A 49 5.61 -8.62 -6.96
C LYS A 49 4.76 -7.34 -6.99
N PRO A 50 4.36 -6.81 -5.83
CA PRO A 50 3.72 -5.50 -5.81
C PRO A 50 4.67 -4.43 -6.34
N ILE A 51 4.10 -3.41 -6.98
CA ILE A 51 4.82 -2.24 -7.47
C ILE A 51 4.80 -1.19 -6.37
N GLU A 52 5.97 -0.91 -5.79
CA GLU A 52 6.13 0.23 -4.87
C GLU A 52 6.17 1.53 -5.67
N PHE A 53 5.52 2.56 -5.18
CA PHE A 53 5.54 3.87 -5.82
C PHE A 53 5.68 5.02 -4.83
N SER A 54 6.16 6.15 -5.33
CA SER A 54 6.14 7.43 -4.64
C SER A 54 5.53 8.49 -5.57
N VAL A 55 4.64 9.30 -5.01
CA VAL A 55 3.96 10.41 -5.70
C VAL A 55 3.88 11.61 -4.78
N LYS A 56 3.53 12.78 -5.31
CA LYS A 56 3.31 13.97 -4.47
C LYS A 56 1.88 14.00 -3.93
N ALA A 57 1.74 14.45 -2.68
CA ALA A 57 0.47 14.71 -2.05
C ALA A 57 -0.26 15.90 -2.70
N ARG A 58 -1.48 16.18 -2.26
CA ARG A 58 -2.31 17.33 -2.68
C ARG A 58 -1.61 18.69 -2.58
N ASP A 59 -0.62 18.83 -1.71
CA ASP A 59 0.18 20.04 -1.54
C ASP A 59 1.30 20.20 -2.59
N ASN A 60 1.46 19.22 -3.46
CA ASN A 60 2.50 19.09 -4.49
C ASN A 60 3.95 19.18 -3.95
N LYS A 61 4.15 18.87 -2.67
CA LYS A 61 5.45 18.92 -1.97
C LYS A 61 5.74 17.64 -1.22
N THR A 62 4.80 17.19 -0.41
CA THR A 62 4.96 16.02 0.46
C THR A 62 4.96 14.75 -0.37
N ASP A 63 5.94 13.88 -0.16
CA ASP A 63 5.97 12.56 -0.79
C ASP A 63 4.97 11.64 -0.10
N LEU A 64 4.17 10.95 -0.89
CA LEU A 64 3.34 9.82 -0.48
C LEU A 64 3.97 8.53 -0.98
N PHE A 65 3.84 7.47 -0.20
CA PHE A 65 4.29 6.14 -0.57
C PHE A 65 3.10 5.20 -0.63
N GLY A 66 3.15 4.27 -1.56
CA GLY A 66 2.09 3.31 -1.76
C GLY A 66 2.55 2.06 -2.47
N ILE A 67 1.61 1.15 -2.64
CA ILE A 67 1.79 -0.08 -3.41
C ILE A 67 0.65 -0.24 -4.40
N MET A 68 0.98 -0.83 -5.54
CA MET A 68 0.05 -1.14 -6.61
C MET A 68 0.19 -2.61 -7.02
N TYR A 69 -0.94 -3.22 -7.31
CA TYR A 69 -1.02 -4.56 -7.87
C TYR A 69 -1.67 -4.50 -9.25
N VAL A 70 -1.15 -5.28 -10.17
CA VAL A 70 -1.67 -5.43 -11.53
C VAL A 70 -1.94 -6.91 -11.80
N PRO A 71 -2.81 -7.25 -12.75
CA PRO A 71 -3.03 -8.64 -13.14
C PRO A 71 -1.73 -9.32 -13.61
N SER A 72 -1.61 -10.63 -13.44
CA SER A 72 -0.48 -11.41 -13.95
C SER A 72 -0.34 -11.33 -15.49
N TYR A 73 -1.45 -11.06 -16.16
CA TYR A 73 -1.54 -10.85 -17.61
C TYR A 73 -1.55 -9.37 -18.02
N TYR A 74 -1.07 -8.47 -17.16
CA TYR A 74 -1.06 -7.02 -17.41
C TYR A 74 -0.36 -6.67 -18.72
N ASN A 75 -1.05 -5.85 -19.52
CA ASN A 75 -0.54 -5.35 -20.79
C ASN A 75 -0.77 -3.84 -20.86
N GLU A 76 0.27 -3.07 -21.13
CA GLU A 76 0.20 -1.60 -21.20
C GLU A 76 -0.72 -1.07 -22.30
N SER A 77 -1.02 -1.89 -23.34
CA SER A 77 -1.96 -1.51 -24.40
C SER A 77 -3.43 -1.65 -24.02
N ASP A 78 -3.72 -2.37 -22.94
CA ASP A 78 -5.09 -2.58 -22.44
C ASP A 78 -5.51 -1.46 -21.49
N LYS A 79 -6.77 -1.52 -21.02
CA LYS A 79 -7.34 -0.59 -20.05
C LYS A 79 -7.94 -1.35 -18.88
N TYR A 80 -7.48 -1.01 -17.68
CA TYR A 80 -7.90 -1.64 -16.44
C TYR A 80 -8.55 -0.60 -15.52
N PRO A 81 -9.80 -0.82 -15.07
CA PRO A 81 -10.40 0.01 -14.03
C PRO A 81 -9.57 -0.05 -12.75
N VAL A 82 -9.63 1.02 -11.96
CA VAL A 82 -8.83 1.18 -10.75
C VAL A 82 -9.65 0.86 -9.52
N LEU A 83 -9.10 0.09 -8.60
CA LEU A 83 -9.64 -0.11 -7.26
C LEU A 83 -8.71 0.53 -6.23
N ASN A 84 -9.23 1.49 -5.48
CA ASN A 84 -8.51 2.14 -4.38
C ASN A 84 -8.88 1.49 -3.05
N TYR A 85 -7.92 0.83 -2.40
CA TYR A 85 -8.08 0.42 -1.01
C TYR A 85 -7.76 1.57 -0.08
N ILE A 86 -8.64 1.81 0.89
CA ILE A 86 -8.44 2.85 1.89
C ILE A 86 -8.67 2.34 3.31
N TYR A 87 -7.74 2.66 4.20
CA TYR A 87 -7.92 2.57 5.65
C TYR A 87 -7.21 3.77 6.30
N PRO A 88 -7.84 4.95 6.30
CA PRO A 88 -7.23 6.13 6.88
C PRO A 88 -7.39 6.07 8.40
N GLY A 89 -6.37 6.49 9.10
CA GLY A 89 -6.47 6.60 10.54
C GLY A 89 -5.16 7.03 11.19
N PRO A 90 -5.24 7.67 12.37
CA PRO A 90 -4.04 8.08 13.08
C PRO A 90 -3.27 6.90 13.67
N GLN A 91 -3.87 5.72 13.74
CA GLN A 91 -3.25 4.49 14.27
C GLN A 91 -2.71 3.55 13.19
N SER A 92 -3.11 3.74 11.93
CA SER A 92 -2.75 2.82 10.84
C SER A 92 -2.77 3.53 9.50
N GLY A 93 -1.91 3.10 8.58
CA GLY A 93 -1.97 3.48 7.16
C GLY A 93 -2.76 2.47 6.33
N SER A 94 -3.10 2.85 5.11
CA SER A 94 -3.74 1.97 4.13
C SER A 94 -2.81 0.83 3.70
N VAL A 95 -1.55 1.13 3.45
CA VAL A 95 -0.51 0.13 3.15
C VAL A 95 -0.11 -0.61 4.41
N GLY A 96 -0.01 0.09 5.54
CA GLY A 96 0.46 -0.45 6.81
C GLY A 96 1.98 -0.63 6.82
N ASN A 97 2.44 -1.83 7.18
CA ASN A 97 3.86 -2.13 7.11
C ASN A 97 4.28 -2.53 5.69
N TYR A 98 5.49 -2.14 5.30
CA TYR A 98 6.09 -2.51 4.02
C TYR A 98 6.89 -3.83 4.12
N SER A 99 6.35 -4.81 4.85
CA SER A 99 6.90 -6.15 4.96
C SER A 99 6.39 -7.05 3.85
N PHE A 100 7.09 -8.16 3.61
CA PHE A 100 6.65 -9.19 2.67
C PHE A 100 5.29 -9.79 3.05
N SER A 101 4.46 -9.97 2.06
CA SER A 101 3.21 -10.72 2.17
C SER A 101 2.87 -11.32 0.82
N VAL A 102 2.66 -12.62 0.77
CA VAL A 102 2.26 -13.35 -0.45
C VAL A 102 0.89 -12.87 -0.94
N ALA A 103 -0.02 -12.70 0.00
CA ALA A 103 -1.38 -12.22 -0.28
C ALA A 103 -1.68 -11.07 0.68
N ARG A 104 -1.27 -9.86 0.30
CA ARG A 104 -1.63 -8.66 1.06
C ARG A 104 -3.11 -8.39 0.86
N ARG A 105 -3.94 -8.73 1.86
CA ARG A 105 -5.40 -8.70 1.74
C ARG A 105 -5.83 -9.45 0.47
N ASP A 106 -6.80 -8.93 -0.25
CA ASP A 106 -7.33 -9.50 -1.50
C ASP A 106 -6.75 -8.80 -2.75
N TYR A 107 -5.65 -8.03 -2.60
CA TYR A 107 -5.18 -7.15 -3.68
C TYR A 107 -4.83 -7.91 -4.95
N GLN A 108 -4.05 -9.00 -4.85
CA GLN A 108 -3.71 -9.79 -6.03
C GLN A 108 -4.94 -10.49 -6.61
N ALA A 109 -5.83 -11.01 -5.75
CA ALA A 109 -7.06 -11.65 -6.22
C ALA A 109 -7.94 -10.66 -7.00
N LEU A 110 -8.09 -9.43 -6.52
CA LEU A 110 -8.80 -8.37 -7.23
C LEU A 110 -8.08 -7.96 -8.51
N ALA A 111 -6.75 -7.91 -8.50
CA ALA A 111 -5.99 -7.63 -9.71
C ALA A 111 -6.22 -8.71 -10.79
N GLU A 112 -6.23 -10.00 -10.42
CA GLU A 112 -6.51 -11.11 -11.34
C GLU A 112 -7.93 -11.07 -11.95
N LEU A 113 -8.86 -10.34 -11.33
CA LEU A 113 -10.18 -10.05 -11.91
C LEU A 113 -10.16 -8.92 -12.97
N GLY A 114 -9.00 -8.33 -13.23
CA GLY A 114 -8.83 -7.30 -14.26
C GLY A 114 -8.80 -5.86 -13.74
N PHE A 115 -8.43 -5.66 -12.48
CA PHE A 115 -8.30 -4.33 -11.89
C PHE A 115 -6.82 -3.95 -11.68
N VAL A 116 -6.53 -2.66 -11.72
CA VAL A 116 -5.33 -2.10 -11.07
C VAL A 116 -5.71 -1.72 -9.65
N VAL A 117 -5.08 -2.35 -8.67
CA VAL A 117 -5.38 -2.14 -7.24
C VAL A 117 -4.34 -1.21 -6.64
N VAL A 118 -4.77 -0.10 -6.05
CA VAL A 118 -3.90 0.94 -5.49
C VAL A 118 -4.17 1.11 -4.00
N SER A 119 -3.10 1.18 -3.21
CA SER A 119 -3.15 1.55 -1.79
C SER A 119 -2.05 2.56 -1.50
N VAL A 120 -2.38 3.68 -0.86
CA VAL A 120 -1.44 4.77 -0.55
C VAL A 120 -1.59 5.23 0.89
N ASP A 121 -0.46 5.51 1.55
CA ASP A 121 -0.46 6.14 2.87
C ASP A 121 -0.52 7.66 2.70
N ALA A 122 -1.73 8.19 2.76
CA ALA A 122 -2.03 9.60 2.65
C ALA A 122 -1.56 10.41 3.87
N MET A 123 -1.45 11.72 3.75
CA MET A 123 -1.23 12.60 4.90
C MET A 123 -2.31 12.37 5.95
N GLY A 124 -1.91 12.31 7.23
CA GLY A 124 -2.76 11.95 8.37
C GLY A 124 -2.51 10.52 8.88
N THR A 125 -1.81 9.67 8.13
CA THR A 125 -1.40 8.33 8.57
C THR A 125 -0.13 8.38 9.43
N PRO A 126 0.11 7.37 10.32
CA PRO A 126 1.24 7.37 11.23
C PRO A 126 2.56 6.96 10.56
N GLY A 127 3.63 6.95 11.36
CA GLY A 127 4.95 6.43 10.96
C GLY A 127 5.86 7.45 10.28
N ARG A 128 5.44 8.72 10.21
CA ARG A 128 6.20 9.83 9.64
C ARG A 128 6.27 11.02 10.61
N SER A 129 6.54 12.23 10.12
CA SER A 129 6.60 13.43 10.98
C SER A 129 5.26 13.75 11.64
N LYS A 130 5.31 14.50 12.76
CA LYS A 130 4.10 14.96 13.43
C LYS A 130 3.21 15.78 12.49
N SER A 131 3.76 16.67 11.70
CA SER A 131 3.01 17.49 10.74
C SER A 131 2.31 16.65 9.66
N PHE A 132 2.92 15.55 9.22
CA PHE A 132 2.29 14.60 8.31
C PHE A 132 1.14 13.86 9.00
N HIS A 133 1.35 13.41 10.24
CA HIS A 133 0.36 12.67 11.01
C HIS A 133 -0.84 13.54 11.40
N ASP A 134 -0.63 14.82 11.69
CA ASP A 134 -1.69 15.73 12.12
C ASP A 134 -2.46 16.37 10.93
N ALA A 135 -2.20 15.97 9.69
CA ALA A 135 -2.68 16.67 8.49
C ALA A 135 -4.21 16.86 8.43
N TYR A 136 -4.98 15.94 9.00
CA TYR A 136 -6.45 16.11 9.11
C TYR A 136 -6.94 16.07 10.57
N TYR A 137 -6.06 16.35 11.54
CA TYR A 137 -6.49 16.51 12.93
C TYR A 137 -7.56 17.61 13.05
N GLY A 138 -8.67 17.30 13.71
CA GLY A 138 -9.83 18.19 13.77
C GLY A 138 -10.72 18.20 12.51
N ASN A 139 -10.31 17.52 11.43
CA ASN A 139 -11.08 17.35 10.21
C ASN A 139 -11.04 15.90 9.72
N MET A 140 -11.50 14.98 10.54
CA MET A 140 -11.51 13.55 10.23
C MET A 140 -12.35 13.17 9.00
N GLY A 141 -13.21 14.08 8.54
CA GLY A 141 -13.94 13.88 7.30
C GLY A 141 -13.11 13.96 6.03
N ASP A 142 -11.89 14.50 6.09
CA ASP A 142 -10.93 14.50 4.97
C ASP A 142 -10.47 13.08 4.61
N ASN A 143 -10.10 12.29 5.63
CA ASN A 143 -9.65 10.89 5.48
C ASN A 143 -8.53 10.68 4.45
N GLY A 144 -7.77 11.72 4.11
CA GLY A 144 -6.74 11.63 3.08
C GLY A 144 -7.29 11.36 1.67
N LEU A 145 -8.58 11.52 1.42
CA LEU A 145 -9.20 11.28 0.11
C LEU A 145 -8.58 12.13 -1.00
N PRO A 146 -8.31 13.45 -0.83
CA PRO A 146 -7.65 14.22 -1.86
C PRO A 146 -6.27 13.68 -2.23
N ASP A 147 -5.53 13.11 -1.28
CA ASP A 147 -4.21 12.51 -1.56
C ASP A 147 -4.34 11.20 -2.34
N ASN A 148 -5.37 10.39 -2.05
CA ASN A 148 -5.67 9.18 -2.81
C ASN A 148 -6.00 9.51 -4.27
N ILE A 149 -6.84 10.52 -4.50
CA ILE A 149 -7.19 11.01 -5.84
C ILE A 149 -5.92 11.47 -6.57
N THR A 150 -5.15 12.37 -5.96
CA THR A 150 -3.92 12.91 -6.53
C THR A 150 -2.91 11.80 -6.85
N ALA A 151 -2.81 10.78 -6.01
CA ALA A 151 -1.94 9.63 -6.25
C ALA A 151 -2.37 8.84 -7.49
N ILE A 152 -3.65 8.51 -7.62
CA ILE A 152 -4.20 7.77 -8.77
C ILE A 152 -4.03 8.57 -10.05
N GLU A 153 -4.29 9.87 -10.04
CA GLU A 153 -4.08 10.74 -11.19
C GLU A 153 -2.60 10.80 -11.63
N GLN A 154 -1.66 10.84 -10.70
CA GLN A 154 -0.23 10.83 -11.01
C GLN A 154 0.20 9.47 -11.56
N LEU A 155 -0.25 8.37 -10.94
CA LEU A 155 0.04 7.02 -11.41
C LEU A 155 -0.48 6.79 -12.84
N SER A 156 -1.67 7.27 -13.20
CA SER A 156 -2.24 7.11 -14.53
C SER A 156 -1.44 7.84 -15.63
N LYS A 157 -0.65 8.85 -15.25
CA LYS A 157 0.27 9.53 -16.19
C LYS A 157 1.48 8.65 -16.53
N THR A 158 1.88 7.77 -15.61
CA THR A 158 2.99 6.83 -15.81
C THR A 158 2.49 5.50 -16.35
N TYR A 159 1.44 4.97 -15.77
CA TYR A 159 0.83 3.68 -16.14
C TYR A 159 -0.40 3.91 -17.01
N LYS A 160 -0.19 4.01 -18.32
CA LYS A 160 -1.23 4.40 -19.28
C LYS A 160 -2.38 3.38 -19.39
N ALA A 161 -2.17 2.17 -18.95
CA ALA A 161 -3.21 1.13 -18.87
C ALA A 161 -4.26 1.37 -17.76
N MET A 162 -3.99 2.26 -16.79
CA MET A 162 -4.98 2.64 -15.79
C MET A 162 -6.12 3.44 -16.42
N ASP A 163 -7.34 2.95 -16.29
CA ASP A 163 -8.57 3.64 -16.73
C ASP A 163 -9.18 4.42 -15.55
N ILE A 164 -8.74 5.66 -15.37
CA ILE A 164 -9.25 6.54 -14.29
C ILE A 164 -10.64 7.13 -14.60
N SER A 165 -11.27 6.75 -15.69
CA SER A 165 -12.71 6.99 -15.90
C SER A 165 -13.58 5.94 -15.22
N LYS A 166 -12.98 4.96 -14.53
CA LYS A 166 -13.62 3.86 -13.81
C LYS A 166 -12.85 3.58 -12.54
N VAL A 167 -13.18 4.30 -11.47
CA VAL A 167 -12.50 4.19 -10.17
C VAL A 167 -13.45 3.73 -9.09
N GLY A 168 -13.19 2.57 -8.52
CA GLY A 168 -13.85 2.08 -7.31
C GLY A 168 -13.00 2.31 -6.06
N ILE A 169 -13.66 2.38 -4.91
CA ILE A 169 -13.00 2.48 -3.61
C ILE A 169 -13.60 1.47 -2.63
N TRP A 170 -12.77 0.87 -1.77
CA TRP A 170 -13.29 0.01 -0.73
C TRP A 170 -12.45 0.08 0.55
N GLY A 171 -13.11 -0.20 1.67
CA GLY A 171 -12.47 -0.26 2.96
C GLY A 171 -13.41 -0.75 4.05
N HIS A 172 -12.82 -1.18 5.15
CA HIS A 172 -13.53 -1.68 6.32
C HIS A 172 -13.43 -0.69 7.48
N SER A 173 -14.44 -0.62 8.36
CA SER A 173 -14.42 0.24 9.56
C SER A 173 -14.16 1.72 9.20
N GLY A 174 -13.07 2.32 9.65
CA GLY A 174 -12.64 3.66 9.23
C GLY A 174 -12.46 3.79 7.71
N GLY A 175 -12.06 2.72 7.04
CA GLY A 175 -12.03 2.63 5.57
C GLY A 175 -13.42 2.59 4.95
N GLY A 176 -14.38 1.93 5.61
CA GLY A 176 -15.79 1.93 5.18
C GLY A 176 -16.40 3.34 5.27
N PHE A 177 -16.14 4.05 6.37
CA PHE A 177 -16.53 5.47 6.49
C PHE A 177 -15.91 6.32 5.36
N ALA A 178 -14.60 6.15 5.10
CA ALA A 178 -13.91 6.88 4.05
C ALA A 178 -14.45 6.53 2.64
N SER A 179 -14.75 5.26 2.38
CA SER A 179 -15.32 4.82 1.10
C SER A 179 -16.70 5.44 0.84
N THR A 180 -17.56 5.51 1.87
CA THR A 180 -18.83 6.22 1.77
C THR A 180 -18.61 7.71 1.55
N ALA A 181 -17.70 8.33 2.31
CA ALA A 181 -17.38 9.76 2.16
C ALA A 181 -16.81 10.08 0.77
N ALA A 182 -16.08 9.15 0.16
CA ALA A 182 -15.53 9.30 -1.19
C ALA A 182 -16.63 9.49 -2.24
N LEU A 183 -17.64 8.62 -2.26
CA LEU A 183 -18.79 8.76 -3.19
C LEU A 183 -19.59 10.05 -2.96
N LEU A 184 -19.76 10.46 -1.70
CA LEU A 184 -20.55 11.64 -1.38
C LEU A 184 -19.83 12.96 -1.67
N ARG A 185 -18.50 12.98 -1.59
CA ARG A 185 -17.69 14.20 -1.74
C ARG A 185 -17.02 14.33 -3.09
N TYR A 186 -16.73 13.20 -3.73
CA TYR A 186 -15.99 13.11 -4.99
C TYR A 186 -16.69 12.20 -6.02
N PRO A 187 -18.01 12.45 -6.28
CA PRO A 187 -18.81 11.62 -7.20
C PRO A 187 -18.33 11.69 -8.67
N ASP A 188 -17.57 12.73 -9.01
CA ASP A 188 -16.98 12.87 -10.35
C ASP A 188 -15.67 12.08 -10.51
N PHE A 189 -15.16 11.48 -9.42
CA PHE A 189 -13.94 10.69 -9.44
C PHE A 189 -14.17 9.22 -9.09
N TYR A 190 -15.00 8.94 -8.09
CA TYR A 190 -15.33 7.57 -7.66
C TYR A 190 -16.69 7.15 -8.17
N ASP A 191 -16.73 6.08 -8.97
CA ASP A 191 -17.96 5.55 -9.56
C ASP A 191 -18.70 4.60 -8.61
N VAL A 192 -17.94 3.83 -7.81
CA VAL A 192 -18.51 2.81 -6.91
C VAL A 192 -17.73 2.75 -5.59
N ALA A 193 -18.42 2.38 -4.51
CA ALA A 193 -17.77 2.12 -3.23
C ALA A 193 -18.31 0.85 -2.57
N VAL A 194 -17.42 0.14 -1.88
CA VAL A 194 -17.78 -0.92 -0.94
C VAL A 194 -17.38 -0.47 0.46
N SER A 195 -18.38 -0.34 1.32
CA SER A 195 -18.23 0.08 2.72
C SER A 195 -18.63 -1.06 3.64
N SER A 196 -17.76 -1.49 4.55
CA SER A 196 -18.03 -2.57 5.49
C SER A 196 -17.56 -2.26 6.93
#